data_1afbb6a05de7ed6eb14305f194d75a9a
#
_entry.id   1afbb6a05de7ed6eb14305f194d75a9a
#
_cell.length_a   1.000
_cell.length_b   1.000
_cell.length_c   1.000
_cell.angle_alpha   90.00
_cell.angle_beta   90.00
_cell.angle_gamma   90.00
#
_symmetry.space_group_name_H-M   'P 1'
#
loop_
_entity.id
_entity.type
_entity.pdbx_description
1 polymer ?
#
loop_
_entity_poly.entity_id
_entity_poly.type
_entity_poly.pdbx_seq_one_letter_code
_entity_poly.pdbx_strand_id
1 'polypeptide(L)'
;RGLGDVYKRQINRDGGKIYRLHDDGRIPIDNPFVNEKNSKKAIFSYGHRNPQGMFYDEKNNKIWIHEHGPRGGDEINIIEAGKNYGWPLASYGINYIGTKFTDKTSIDGMVDPIHFWVPSIAPSGMVYVDNPNYPSLNQSILIGSLKFQYLHQCVIKDGKVVEEKKLFDQIGRVRSV
;
A
#
# COMPACT_ATOMS: atom_id res chain seq x y z
N ARG A 1 -6.37 22.60 1.07
CA ARG A 1 -5.41 21.63 0.47
C ARG A 1 -5.96 20.21 0.35
N GLY A 2 -6.99 19.79 1.08
CA GLY A 2 -7.62 18.47 0.92
C GLY A 2 -8.39 18.26 -0.39
N LEU A 3 -8.80 19.31 -1.08
CA LEU A 3 -9.50 19.23 -2.37
C LEU A 3 -8.60 18.73 -3.52
N GLY A 4 -7.28 18.93 -3.43
CA GLY A 4 -6.33 18.51 -4.45
C GLY A 4 -6.20 16.99 -4.63
N ASP A 5 -6.59 16.19 -3.65
CA ASP A 5 -6.47 14.72 -3.67
C ASP A 5 -7.81 13.98 -3.84
N VAL A 6 -8.92 14.70 -3.93
CA VAL A 6 -10.27 14.11 -4.15
C VAL A 6 -10.31 13.25 -5.42
N TYR A 7 -9.57 13.63 -6.46
CA TYR A 7 -9.46 12.88 -7.72
C TYR A 7 -8.92 11.45 -7.54
N LYS A 8 -8.20 11.17 -6.45
CA LYS A 8 -7.67 9.83 -6.16
C LYS A 8 -8.76 8.80 -5.88
N ARG A 9 -9.97 9.26 -5.54
CA ARG A 9 -11.17 8.42 -5.40
C ARG A 9 -12.07 8.42 -6.64
N GLN A 10 -11.79 9.29 -7.64
CA GLN A 10 -12.57 9.33 -8.89
C GLN A 10 -12.07 8.24 -9.84
N ILE A 11 -12.97 7.35 -10.28
CA ILE A 11 -12.63 6.21 -11.17
C ILE A 11 -12.41 6.61 -12.64
N ASN A 12 -12.54 7.88 -12.99
CA ASN A 12 -12.20 8.42 -14.31
C ASN A 12 -10.85 9.15 -14.37
N ARG A 13 -10.07 9.11 -13.28
CA ARG A 13 -8.75 9.74 -13.15
C ARG A 13 -7.69 8.69 -12.81
N ASP A 14 -6.41 8.97 -13.15
CA ASP A 14 -5.31 8.01 -12.97
C ASP A 14 -4.68 8.03 -11.58
N GLY A 15 -4.70 9.15 -10.86
CA GLY A 15 -4.02 9.26 -9.57
C GLY A 15 -4.64 8.35 -8.48
N GLY A 16 -3.78 7.70 -7.67
CA GLY A 16 -4.19 6.87 -6.53
C GLY A 16 -4.97 5.63 -6.92
N LYS A 17 -4.47 4.90 -7.92
CA LYS A 17 -5.08 3.68 -8.47
C LYS A 17 -4.08 2.54 -8.53
N ILE A 18 -4.60 1.32 -8.39
CA ILE A 18 -3.94 0.11 -8.85
C ILE A 18 -4.65 -0.33 -10.12
N TYR A 19 -3.89 -0.68 -11.13
CA TYR A 19 -4.38 -1.16 -12.42
C TYR A 19 -4.14 -2.65 -12.58
N ARG A 20 -5.05 -3.32 -13.29
CA ARG A 20 -4.89 -4.72 -13.72
C ARG A 20 -5.04 -4.79 -15.23
N LEU A 21 -4.02 -5.33 -15.87
CA LEU A 21 -3.92 -5.52 -17.32
C LEU A 21 -3.43 -6.94 -17.61
N HIS A 22 -3.70 -7.44 -18.78
CA HIS A 22 -2.99 -8.58 -19.35
C HIS A 22 -1.57 -8.18 -19.76
N ASP A 23 -0.66 -9.15 -19.93
CA ASP A 23 0.74 -8.91 -20.32
C ASP A 23 0.87 -8.19 -21.67
N ASP A 24 -0.12 -8.32 -22.53
CA ASP A 24 -0.20 -7.62 -23.84
C ASP A 24 -0.85 -6.23 -23.75
N GLY A 25 -1.18 -5.75 -22.53
CA GLY A 25 -1.78 -4.45 -22.26
C GLY A 25 -3.30 -4.41 -22.41
N ARG A 26 -3.96 -5.49 -22.82
CA ARG A 26 -5.43 -5.56 -22.87
C ARG A 26 -6.04 -5.49 -21.49
N ILE A 27 -7.24 -4.93 -21.42
CA ILE A 27 -8.01 -4.84 -20.17
C ILE A 27 -8.75 -6.16 -19.95
N PRO A 28 -8.58 -6.83 -18.79
CA PRO A 28 -9.37 -8.00 -18.43
C PRO A 28 -10.86 -7.70 -18.39
N ILE A 29 -11.67 -8.60 -18.96
CA ILE A 29 -13.13 -8.43 -19.06
C ILE A 29 -13.84 -8.49 -17.71
N ASP A 30 -13.17 -9.07 -16.71
CA ASP A 30 -13.62 -9.21 -15.34
C ASP A 30 -13.06 -8.13 -14.40
N ASN A 31 -12.48 -7.05 -14.95
CA ASN A 31 -12.09 -5.90 -14.14
C ASN A 31 -13.32 -5.23 -13.50
N PRO A 32 -13.21 -4.74 -12.26
CA PRO A 32 -14.38 -4.30 -11.48
C PRO A 32 -15.16 -3.13 -12.10
N PHE A 33 -14.49 -2.29 -12.90
CA PHE A 33 -15.10 -1.10 -13.51
C PHE A 33 -15.25 -1.20 -15.03
N VAL A 34 -15.13 -2.39 -15.61
CA VAL A 34 -15.16 -2.58 -17.08
C VAL A 34 -16.48 -2.13 -17.69
N ASN A 35 -17.60 -2.30 -16.99
CA ASN A 35 -18.95 -1.93 -17.45
C ASN A 35 -19.41 -0.56 -16.93
N GLU A 36 -18.64 0.11 -16.08
CA GLU A 36 -19.03 1.40 -15.51
C GLU A 36 -18.86 2.52 -16.54
N LYS A 37 -19.89 3.37 -16.69
CA LYS A 37 -19.79 4.57 -17.50
C LYS A 37 -18.81 5.56 -16.87
N ASN A 38 -18.03 6.25 -17.71
CA ASN A 38 -17.07 7.26 -17.28
C ASN A 38 -15.99 6.75 -16.31
N SER A 39 -15.64 5.46 -16.37
CA SER A 39 -14.54 4.88 -15.61
C SER A 39 -13.34 4.57 -16.51
N LYS A 40 -12.16 4.51 -15.92
CA LYS A 40 -10.98 3.89 -16.54
C LYS A 40 -11.04 2.38 -16.29
N LYS A 41 -11.25 1.63 -17.36
CA LYS A 41 -11.55 0.19 -17.32
C LYS A 41 -10.44 -0.69 -16.72
N ALA A 42 -9.20 -0.18 -16.75
CA ALA A 42 -8.04 -0.86 -16.18
C ALA A 42 -7.94 -0.75 -14.65
N ILE A 43 -8.74 0.11 -14.01
CA ILE A 43 -8.69 0.29 -12.56
C ILE A 43 -9.12 -1.01 -11.86
N PHE A 44 -8.27 -1.47 -10.93
CA PHE A 44 -8.55 -2.61 -10.05
C PHE A 44 -8.96 -2.18 -8.65
N SER A 45 -8.27 -1.18 -8.07
CA SER A 45 -8.64 -0.53 -6.80
C SER A 45 -8.32 0.96 -6.84
N TYR A 46 -8.85 1.74 -5.90
CA TYR A 46 -8.74 3.20 -5.89
C TYR A 46 -8.69 3.77 -4.47
N GLY A 47 -8.49 5.09 -4.36
CA GLY A 47 -8.40 5.74 -3.06
C GLY A 47 -7.05 5.57 -2.38
N HIS A 48 -6.00 5.27 -3.15
CA HIS A 48 -4.63 5.21 -2.67
C HIS A 48 -3.96 6.59 -2.66
N ARG A 49 -3.02 6.79 -1.75
CA ARG A 49 -2.23 8.01 -1.73
C ARG A 49 -1.03 7.94 -2.66
N ASN A 50 -0.12 7.01 -2.42
CA ASN A 50 1.15 6.90 -3.13
C ASN A 50 1.77 5.50 -2.98
N PRO A 51 1.25 4.48 -3.69
CA PRO A 51 1.82 3.14 -3.70
C PRO A 51 3.27 3.14 -4.18
N GLN A 52 4.15 2.37 -3.54
CA GLN A 52 5.57 2.30 -3.83
C GLN A 52 6.07 0.87 -4.07
N GLY A 53 5.59 -0.12 -3.35
CA GLY A 53 5.97 -1.51 -3.51
C GLY A 53 4.75 -2.41 -3.63
N MET A 54 4.92 -3.55 -4.32
CA MET A 54 3.88 -4.54 -4.54
C MET A 54 4.51 -5.92 -4.64
N PHE A 55 3.82 -6.93 -4.09
CA PHE A 55 4.07 -8.34 -4.42
C PHE A 55 2.74 -9.11 -4.51
N TYR A 56 2.78 -10.24 -5.22
CA TYR A 56 1.67 -11.17 -5.31
C TYR A 56 1.96 -12.41 -4.47
N ASP A 57 1.10 -12.69 -3.51
CA ASP A 57 1.10 -13.89 -2.69
C ASP A 57 0.29 -14.97 -3.43
N GLU A 58 1.00 -15.80 -4.21
CA GLU A 58 0.37 -16.86 -5.02
C GLU A 58 -0.38 -17.88 -4.15
N LYS A 59 0.14 -18.20 -2.98
CA LYS A 59 -0.43 -19.21 -2.08
C LYS A 59 -1.81 -18.82 -1.58
N ASN A 60 -2.01 -17.53 -1.28
CA ASN A 60 -3.25 -17.00 -0.74
C ASN A 60 -4.05 -16.21 -1.80
N ASN A 61 -3.55 -16.11 -3.05
CA ASN A 61 -4.13 -15.32 -4.13
C ASN A 61 -4.40 -13.86 -3.70
N LYS A 62 -3.39 -13.20 -3.11
CA LYS A 62 -3.51 -11.85 -2.59
C LYS A 62 -2.44 -10.93 -3.15
N ILE A 63 -2.84 -9.71 -3.49
CA ILE A 63 -1.92 -8.63 -3.85
C ILE A 63 -1.67 -7.79 -2.62
N TRP A 64 -0.42 -7.59 -2.27
CA TRP A 64 0.03 -6.75 -1.18
C TRP A 64 0.72 -5.53 -1.73
N ILE A 65 0.42 -4.37 -1.17
CA ILE A 65 1.14 -3.14 -1.45
C ILE A 65 1.53 -2.45 -0.16
N HIS A 66 2.53 -1.59 -0.24
CA HIS A 66 2.69 -0.52 0.73
C HIS A 66 2.65 0.83 0.04
N GLU A 67 2.29 1.85 0.78
CA GLU A 67 2.20 3.20 0.27
C GLU A 67 2.66 4.25 1.29
N HIS A 68 3.12 5.40 0.76
CA HIS A 68 3.49 6.52 1.59
C HIS A 68 2.26 7.27 2.10
N GLY A 69 2.19 7.46 3.40
CA GLY A 69 1.34 8.45 4.04
C GLY A 69 1.89 9.88 3.85
N PRO A 70 1.24 10.88 4.43
CA PRO A 70 1.76 12.26 4.48
C PRO A 70 2.90 12.36 5.51
N ARG A 71 2.69 13.01 6.64
CA ARG A 71 3.62 13.00 7.78
C ARG A 71 3.14 11.94 8.78
N GLY A 72 3.70 10.72 8.73
CA GLY A 72 3.17 9.51 9.35
C GLY A 72 2.13 8.83 8.46
N GLY A 73 1.66 7.63 8.87
CA GLY A 73 0.61 6.90 8.19
C GLY A 73 1.04 6.30 6.84
N ASP A 74 2.30 5.85 6.70
CA ASP A 74 2.65 4.89 5.66
C ASP A 74 1.92 3.60 5.97
N GLU A 75 1.47 2.85 4.96
CA GLU A 75 0.53 1.74 5.13
C GLU A 75 0.96 0.49 4.38
N ILE A 76 0.54 -0.68 4.90
CA ILE A 76 0.47 -1.93 4.14
C ILE A 76 -0.99 -2.26 3.91
N ASN A 77 -1.34 -2.57 2.67
CA ASN A 77 -2.69 -2.90 2.24
C ASN A 77 -2.71 -4.24 1.50
N ILE A 78 -3.77 -5.03 1.70
CA ILE A 78 -4.12 -6.16 0.84
C ILE A 78 -5.16 -5.65 -0.15
N ILE A 79 -4.89 -5.82 -1.45
CA ILE A 79 -5.68 -5.23 -2.51
C ILE A 79 -6.82 -6.14 -2.94
N GLU A 80 -8.02 -5.60 -2.94
CA GLU A 80 -9.25 -6.24 -3.38
C GLU A 80 -9.87 -5.50 -4.57
N ALA A 81 -10.46 -6.26 -5.49
CA ALA A 81 -11.11 -5.72 -6.69
C ALA A 81 -12.24 -4.73 -6.34
N GLY A 82 -12.22 -3.57 -6.96
CA GLY A 82 -13.28 -2.55 -6.83
C GLY A 82 -13.29 -1.79 -5.51
N LYS A 83 -12.37 -2.04 -4.59
CA LYS A 83 -12.39 -1.42 -3.27
C LYS A 83 -11.71 -0.05 -3.23
N ASN A 84 -12.19 0.77 -2.28
CA ASN A 84 -11.72 2.12 -1.96
C ASN A 84 -10.86 2.08 -0.69
N TYR A 85 -9.63 2.61 -0.76
CA TYR A 85 -8.65 2.63 0.34
C TYR A 85 -8.62 3.98 1.10
N GLY A 86 -9.62 4.82 0.90
CA GLY A 86 -9.98 5.90 1.82
C GLY A 86 -9.26 7.23 1.62
N TRP A 87 -8.08 7.28 1.00
CA TRP A 87 -7.37 8.55 0.84
C TRP A 87 -8.16 9.56 -0.02
N PRO A 88 -8.27 10.84 0.37
CA PRO A 88 -7.71 11.49 1.57
C PRO A 88 -8.70 11.65 2.74
N LEU A 89 -9.79 10.87 2.79
CA LEU A 89 -10.82 11.00 3.83
C LEU A 89 -10.43 10.33 5.13
N ALA A 90 -9.67 9.24 5.08
CA ALA A 90 -9.11 8.54 6.23
C ALA A 90 -7.59 8.51 6.12
N SER A 91 -6.88 8.66 7.24
CA SER A 91 -5.42 8.52 7.30
C SER A 91 -4.93 8.50 8.74
N TYR A 92 -3.85 7.76 9.00
CA TYR A 92 -3.11 7.79 10.27
C TYR A 92 -2.06 8.91 10.33
N GLY A 93 -1.85 9.64 9.24
CA GLY A 93 -0.89 10.73 9.14
C GLY A 93 -1.51 12.13 9.27
N ILE A 94 -0.65 13.12 9.32
CA ILE A 94 -1.03 14.54 9.40
C ILE A 94 -0.39 15.34 8.26
N ASN A 95 -0.79 16.58 8.07
CA ASN A 95 -0.14 17.48 7.12
C ASN A 95 1.33 17.68 7.45
N TYR A 96 2.17 17.99 6.45
CA TYR A 96 3.59 18.29 6.66
C TYR A 96 3.83 19.48 7.60
N ILE A 97 2.90 20.42 7.66
CA ILE A 97 2.94 21.56 8.59
C ILE A 97 2.49 21.21 10.02
N GLY A 98 2.15 19.93 10.29
CA GLY A 98 1.78 19.45 11.62
C GLY A 98 0.29 19.52 11.96
N THR A 99 -0.56 20.04 11.08
CA THR A 99 -2.01 20.08 11.32
C THR A 99 -2.70 18.82 10.83
N LYS A 100 -3.75 18.38 11.49
CA LYS A 100 -4.64 17.33 10.99
C LYS A 100 -5.42 17.82 9.76
N PHE A 101 -5.66 16.95 8.80
CA PHE A 101 -6.57 17.20 7.67
C PHE A 101 -7.81 16.30 7.73
N THR A 102 -7.75 15.25 8.53
CA THR A 102 -8.88 14.38 8.89
C THR A 102 -8.68 13.87 10.30
N ASP A 103 -9.77 13.64 11.02
CA ASP A 103 -9.77 12.95 12.31
C ASP A 103 -10.15 11.47 12.17
N LYS A 104 -10.45 11.03 10.93
CA LYS A 104 -10.86 9.66 10.64
C LYS A 104 -9.67 8.81 10.24
N THR A 105 -9.54 7.67 10.88
CA THR A 105 -8.59 6.61 10.51
C THR A 105 -9.26 5.45 9.79
N SER A 106 -10.59 5.34 9.91
CA SER A 106 -11.43 4.35 9.24
C SER A 106 -12.76 4.97 8.83
N ILE A 107 -13.37 4.47 7.76
CA ILE A 107 -14.67 4.90 7.23
C ILE A 107 -15.42 3.69 6.70
N ASP A 108 -16.68 3.55 7.05
CA ASP A 108 -17.55 2.48 6.57
C ASP A 108 -17.57 2.42 5.04
N GLY A 109 -17.44 1.21 4.50
CA GLY A 109 -17.38 0.95 3.06
C GLY A 109 -16.01 1.21 2.41
N MET A 110 -15.00 1.58 3.19
CA MET A 110 -13.59 1.68 2.77
C MET A 110 -12.77 0.57 3.44
N VAL A 111 -11.64 0.22 2.80
CA VAL A 111 -10.74 -0.81 3.33
C VAL A 111 -9.68 -0.13 4.19
N ASP A 112 -9.57 -0.60 5.42
CA ASP A 112 -8.51 -0.17 6.33
C ASP A 112 -7.20 -0.89 6.04
N PRO A 113 -6.04 -0.24 6.27
CA PRO A 113 -4.75 -0.90 6.15
C PRO A 113 -4.59 -2.01 7.18
N ILE A 114 -3.87 -3.07 6.81
CA ILE A 114 -3.53 -4.15 7.74
C ILE A 114 -2.42 -3.76 8.71
N HIS A 115 -1.65 -2.75 8.34
CA HIS A 115 -0.58 -2.18 9.15
C HIS A 115 -0.28 -0.74 8.74
N PHE A 116 0.20 0.08 9.68
CA PHE A 116 0.62 1.46 9.40
C PHE A 116 1.79 1.89 10.30
N TRP A 117 2.56 2.89 9.83
CA TRP A 117 3.70 3.42 10.58
C TRP A 117 3.51 4.90 10.95
N VAL A 118 3.67 5.16 12.24
CA VAL A 118 3.80 6.52 12.78
C VAL A 118 4.96 6.52 13.76
N PRO A 119 6.09 7.19 13.43
CA PRO A 119 6.33 8.03 12.24
C PRO A 119 6.49 7.25 10.95
N SER A 120 6.32 7.91 9.80
CA SER A 120 6.63 7.36 8.47
C SER A 120 8.04 6.80 8.40
N ILE A 121 8.20 5.61 7.86
CA ILE A 121 9.49 4.99 7.53
C ILE A 121 9.96 5.30 6.10
N ALA A 122 9.06 5.86 5.28
CA ALA A 122 9.20 6.04 3.84
C ALA A 122 9.55 4.70 3.14
N PRO A 123 8.59 3.74 3.10
CA PRO A 123 8.81 2.42 2.54
C PRO A 123 9.10 2.50 1.03
N SER A 124 9.96 1.62 0.53
CA SER A 124 10.40 1.60 -0.87
C SER A 124 10.21 0.22 -1.50
N GLY A 125 11.29 -0.48 -1.93
CA GLY A 125 11.16 -1.84 -2.41
C GLY A 125 10.60 -2.79 -1.35
N MET A 126 9.86 -3.82 -1.78
CA MET A 126 9.37 -4.87 -0.88
C MET A 126 9.47 -6.24 -1.52
N VAL A 127 9.71 -7.25 -0.71
CA VAL A 127 9.69 -8.65 -1.10
C VAL A 127 9.09 -9.49 0.03
N TYR A 128 8.32 -10.52 -0.33
CA TYR A 128 7.86 -11.53 0.61
C TYR A 128 8.81 -12.72 0.59
N VAL A 129 9.26 -13.13 1.76
CA VAL A 129 10.13 -14.29 1.92
C VAL A 129 9.30 -15.47 2.42
N ASP A 130 9.05 -16.44 1.53
CA ASP A 130 8.45 -17.75 1.85
C ASP A 130 9.45 -18.84 1.50
N ASN A 131 10.49 -18.95 2.34
CA ASN A 131 11.58 -19.89 2.12
C ASN A 131 12.09 -20.44 3.44
N PRO A 132 11.86 -21.74 3.72
CA PRO A 132 12.27 -22.38 4.98
C PRO A 132 13.79 -22.47 5.20
N ASN A 133 14.60 -22.29 4.15
CA ASN A 133 16.06 -22.22 4.27
C ASN A 133 16.55 -20.94 4.99
N TYR A 134 15.66 -19.94 5.11
CA TYR A 134 15.94 -18.70 5.85
C TYR A 134 14.94 -18.54 7.00
N PRO A 135 15.02 -19.38 8.05
CA PRO A 135 13.98 -19.47 9.09
C PRO A 135 13.73 -18.13 9.82
N SER A 136 14.78 -17.31 9.99
CA SER A 136 14.64 -15.99 10.63
C SER A 136 13.93 -14.94 9.77
N LEU A 137 13.82 -15.15 8.46
CA LEU A 137 13.15 -14.28 7.51
C LEU A 137 11.88 -14.91 6.94
N ASN A 138 11.66 -16.19 7.16
CA ASN A 138 10.53 -16.92 6.59
C ASN A 138 9.20 -16.31 7.01
N GLN A 139 8.24 -16.28 6.11
CA GLN A 139 6.92 -15.65 6.27
C GLN A 139 7.00 -14.18 6.70
N SER A 140 7.94 -13.46 6.12
CA SER A 140 8.12 -12.03 6.39
C SER A 140 8.10 -11.21 5.10
N ILE A 141 7.63 -9.98 5.23
CA ILE A 141 7.83 -8.95 4.22
C ILE A 141 9.08 -8.15 4.60
N LEU A 142 10.03 -8.06 3.69
CA LEU A 142 11.18 -7.17 3.83
C LEU A 142 10.90 -5.89 3.05
N ILE A 143 11.11 -4.74 3.69
CA ILE A 143 10.79 -3.41 3.16
C ILE A 143 11.97 -2.48 3.37
N GLY A 144 12.41 -1.82 2.31
CA GLY A 144 13.45 -0.80 2.42
C GLY A 144 12.91 0.48 3.09
N SER A 145 13.64 1.04 4.06
CA SER A 145 13.34 2.34 4.66
C SER A 145 14.24 3.43 4.08
N LEU A 146 13.63 4.40 3.38
CA LEU A 146 14.36 5.56 2.86
C LEU A 146 14.69 6.59 3.95
N LYS A 147 13.81 6.69 4.95
CA LYS A 147 13.95 7.70 6.00
C LYS A 147 14.98 7.32 7.05
N PHE A 148 14.91 6.09 7.54
CA PHE A 148 15.72 5.63 8.65
C PHE A 148 16.89 4.75 8.23
N GLN A 149 17.06 4.48 6.94
CA GLN A 149 18.25 3.84 6.35
C GLN A 149 18.51 2.41 6.89
N TYR A 150 17.45 1.63 7.04
CA TYR A 150 17.51 0.23 7.44
C TYR A 150 16.62 -0.64 6.55
N LEU A 151 16.80 -1.95 6.64
CA LEU A 151 15.86 -2.93 6.11
C LEU A 151 14.84 -3.27 7.20
N HIS A 152 13.55 -3.13 6.90
CA HIS A 152 12.44 -3.41 7.81
C HIS A 152 11.89 -4.80 7.54
N GLN A 153 11.77 -5.63 8.57
CA GLN A 153 11.11 -6.93 8.51
C GLN A 153 9.76 -6.86 9.20
N CYS A 154 8.69 -7.24 8.49
CA CYS A 154 7.36 -7.45 9.04
C CYS A 154 7.06 -8.95 8.99
N VAL A 155 6.97 -9.61 10.14
CA VAL A 155 6.57 -11.03 10.24
C VAL A 155 5.07 -11.14 10.02
N ILE A 156 4.65 -12.02 9.11
CA ILE A 156 3.26 -12.20 8.72
C ILE A 156 2.72 -13.51 9.29
N LYS A 157 1.57 -13.40 9.97
CA LYS A 157 0.79 -14.55 10.41
C LYS A 157 -0.70 -14.27 10.20
N ASP A 158 -1.41 -15.21 9.56
CA ASP A 158 -2.85 -15.11 9.27
C ASP A 158 -3.25 -13.81 8.57
N GLY A 159 -2.39 -13.33 7.65
CA GLY A 159 -2.61 -12.09 6.88
C GLY A 159 -2.43 -10.80 7.69
N LYS A 160 -1.79 -10.85 8.85
CA LYS A 160 -1.50 -9.69 9.72
C LYS A 160 -0.02 -9.57 9.99
N VAL A 161 0.45 -8.34 10.20
CA VAL A 161 1.78 -8.07 10.77
C VAL A 161 1.71 -8.35 12.27
N VAL A 162 2.49 -9.33 12.75
CA VAL A 162 2.51 -9.73 14.17
C VAL A 162 3.78 -9.31 14.89
N GLU A 163 4.85 -9.04 14.17
CA GLU A 163 6.13 -8.60 14.71
C GLU A 163 6.85 -7.73 13.69
N GLU A 164 7.59 -6.74 14.16
CA GLU A 164 8.46 -5.89 13.35
C GLU A 164 9.89 -5.92 13.86
N LYS A 165 10.86 -5.98 12.92
CA LYS A 165 12.29 -5.93 13.23
C LYS A 165 13.01 -4.98 12.30
N LYS A 166 14.00 -4.28 12.84
CA LYS A 166 14.98 -3.52 12.04
C LYS A 166 16.18 -4.41 11.77
N LEU A 167 16.51 -4.57 10.50
CA LEU A 167 17.68 -5.30 10.06
C LEU A 167 18.66 -4.32 9.40
N PHE A 168 19.96 -4.53 9.64
CA PHE A 168 21.01 -3.73 8.97
C PHE A 168 20.81 -2.22 9.12
N ASP A 169 20.82 -1.73 10.36
CA ASP A 169 20.71 -0.29 10.65
C ASP A 169 21.86 0.52 10.02
N GLN A 170 21.59 1.76 9.62
CA GLN A 170 22.55 2.71 9.03
C GLN A 170 23.20 2.27 7.70
N ILE A 171 22.56 1.39 6.93
CA ILE A 171 23.08 0.91 5.63
C ILE A 171 22.84 1.88 4.46
N GLY A 172 22.29 3.06 4.73
CA GLY A 172 21.89 4.02 3.71
C GLY A 172 20.42 3.87 3.29
N ARG A 173 19.99 4.72 2.35
CA ARG A 173 18.61 4.73 1.85
C ARG A 173 18.34 3.49 1.00
N VAL A 174 17.73 2.46 1.58
CA VAL A 174 17.36 1.24 0.87
C VAL A 174 16.22 1.54 -0.09
N ARG A 175 16.45 1.37 -1.40
CA ARG A 175 15.46 1.67 -2.45
C ARG A 175 14.82 0.41 -3.04
N SER A 176 15.56 -0.67 -3.09
CA SER A 176 15.12 -1.96 -3.63
C SER A 176 15.56 -3.08 -2.70
N VAL A 177 14.73 -4.09 -2.61
CA VAL A 177 14.96 -5.32 -1.85
C VAL A 177 14.72 -6.50 -2.79
#